data_86cadd2d1b4560dd10935a6e95d66bc4
#
_entry.id   86cadd2d1b4560dd10935a6e95d66bc4
#
_cell.length_a   1.000
_cell.length_b   1.000
_cell.length_c   1.000
_cell.angle_alpha   90.00
_cell.angle_beta   90.00
_cell.angle_gamma   90.00
#
_symmetry.space_group_name_H-M   'P 1'
#
loop_
_entity.id
_entity.type
_entity.pdbx_description
1 polymer ?
#
loop_
_entity_poly.entity_id
_entity_poly.type
_entity_poly.pdbx_seq_one_letter_code
_entity_poly.pdbx_strand_id
1 'polypeptide(L)'
;LHFEVGLVLSTGFNHWYASQPENRKSPNLHGLFNGQNLIGIDPLPLLGQRSVDVLALVRRQATALTVVLRAAKKPDFVARYPALARGEAAKAAGWYVEFSWQGMPLRWTALEAGNPRLPAQGWQIAEVDITQRPLLIRRKLLADDGRKPGELLTHNVGILLSTAR
;
A
#
# COMPACT_ATOMS: atom_id res chain seq x y z
N LEU A 1 10.07 -25.04 -8.73
CA LEU A 1 10.80 -23.83 -8.38
C LEU A 1 9.83 -22.65 -8.39
N HIS A 2 9.74 -21.91 -7.28
CA HIS A 2 8.89 -20.74 -7.15
C HIS A 2 9.80 -19.50 -7.03
N PHE A 3 9.50 -18.46 -7.80
CA PHE A 3 10.24 -17.20 -7.78
C PHE A 3 9.26 -16.04 -7.64
N GLU A 4 9.44 -15.27 -6.59
CA GLU A 4 8.63 -14.07 -6.31
C GLU A 4 9.53 -12.86 -6.12
N VAL A 5 9.06 -11.73 -6.59
CA VAL A 5 9.62 -10.41 -6.30
C VAL A 5 8.50 -9.57 -5.70
N GLY A 6 8.76 -8.95 -4.57
CA GLY A 6 7.74 -8.15 -3.88
C GLY A 6 8.32 -7.07 -2.99
N LEU A 7 7.46 -6.17 -2.57
CA LEU A 7 7.76 -5.16 -1.56
C LEU A 7 7.15 -5.55 -0.22
N VAL A 8 7.89 -5.32 0.86
CA VAL A 8 7.40 -5.44 2.23
C VAL A 8 6.57 -4.19 2.57
N LEU A 9 5.33 -4.38 2.99
CA LEU A 9 4.42 -3.26 3.29
C LEU A 9 4.80 -2.53 4.59
N SER A 10 5.15 -3.25 5.66
CA SER A 10 5.51 -2.63 6.94
C SER A 10 6.40 -3.51 7.82
N THR A 11 7.33 -2.88 8.54
CA THR A 11 8.08 -3.52 9.65
C THR A 11 7.22 -3.67 10.90
N GLY A 12 6.15 -2.89 11.03
CA GLY A 12 5.16 -3.00 12.10
C GLY A 12 4.17 -4.16 11.93
N PHE A 13 4.33 -4.98 10.89
CA PHE A 13 3.40 -6.03 10.52
C PHE A 13 3.10 -7.03 11.64
N ASN A 14 4.10 -7.48 12.39
CA ASN A 14 3.88 -8.44 13.48
C ASN A 14 2.92 -7.91 14.55
N HIS A 15 3.04 -6.62 14.88
CA HIS A 15 2.13 -5.98 15.84
C HIS A 15 0.73 -5.84 15.25
N TRP A 16 0.63 -5.39 14.00
CA TRP A 16 -0.63 -5.30 13.29
C TRP A 16 -1.30 -6.68 13.19
N TYR A 17 -0.57 -7.72 12.78
CA TYR A 17 -1.06 -9.09 12.66
C TYR A 17 -1.65 -9.61 13.98
N ALA A 18 -0.93 -9.44 15.08
CA ALA A 18 -1.38 -9.87 16.41
C ALA A 18 -2.59 -9.08 16.91
N SER A 19 -2.83 -7.87 16.42
CA SER A 19 -3.99 -7.05 16.78
C SER A 19 -5.28 -7.48 16.08
N GLN A 20 -5.18 -8.27 14.99
CA GLN A 20 -6.35 -8.72 14.24
C GLN A 20 -7.06 -9.84 15.00
N PRO A 21 -8.39 -9.77 15.21
CA PRO A 21 -9.14 -10.77 15.97
C PRO A 21 -8.99 -12.20 15.42
N GLU A 22 -8.97 -12.35 14.09
CA GLU A 22 -8.84 -13.61 13.39
C GLU A 22 -7.49 -14.29 13.61
N ASN A 23 -6.46 -13.52 13.90
CA ASN A 23 -5.08 -14.01 14.07
C ASN A 23 -4.72 -14.37 15.52
N ARG A 24 -5.62 -14.10 16.50
CA ARG A 24 -5.33 -14.31 17.93
C ARG A 24 -4.88 -15.72 18.30
N LYS A 25 -5.32 -16.73 17.54
CA LYS A 25 -4.99 -18.15 17.76
C LYS A 25 -3.93 -18.68 16.80
N SER A 26 -3.44 -17.86 15.90
CA SER A 26 -2.51 -18.25 14.84
C SER A 26 -1.31 -17.31 14.84
N PRO A 27 -0.22 -17.66 15.55
CA PRO A 27 0.95 -16.79 15.59
C PRO A 27 1.57 -16.65 14.20
N ASN A 28 2.13 -15.46 13.93
CA ASN A 28 2.85 -15.22 12.69
C ASN A 28 4.20 -15.94 12.71
N LEU A 29 4.28 -17.10 12.04
CA LEU A 29 5.51 -17.89 11.94
C LEU A 29 6.50 -17.39 10.90
N HIS A 30 6.07 -16.52 9.97
CA HIS A 30 6.88 -16.03 8.85
C HIS A 30 7.44 -14.62 9.07
N GLY A 31 7.12 -13.98 10.20
CA GLY A 31 7.60 -12.64 10.52
C GLY A 31 7.22 -11.63 9.45
N LEU A 32 8.18 -10.84 9.00
CA LEU A 32 7.98 -9.83 7.95
C LEU A 32 7.71 -10.42 6.57
N PHE A 33 8.08 -11.69 6.33
CA PHE A 33 7.90 -12.38 5.05
C PHE A 33 6.59 -13.16 4.98
N ASN A 34 5.65 -12.89 5.88
CA ASN A 34 4.27 -13.37 5.75
C ASN A 34 3.64 -12.80 4.47
N GLY A 35 2.95 -13.63 3.70
CA GLY A 35 2.34 -13.24 2.42
C GLY A 35 1.37 -12.06 2.52
N GLN A 36 0.77 -11.81 3.69
CA GLN A 36 -0.09 -10.65 3.92
C GLN A 36 0.70 -9.33 3.98
N ASN A 37 2.00 -9.38 4.32
CA ASN A 37 2.89 -8.22 4.38
C ASN A 37 3.70 -8.02 3.10
N LEU A 38 3.51 -8.88 2.12
CA LEU A 38 4.21 -8.84 0.84
C LEU A 38 3.23 -8.47 -0.26
N ILE A 39 3.65 -7.56 -1.12
CA ILE A 39 2.91 -7.27 -2.34
C ILE A 39 3.77 -7.57 -3.56
N GLY A 40 3.31 -8.52 -4.38
CA GLY A 40 4.07 -9.06 -5.50
C GLY A 40 4.15 -8.10 -6.69
N ILE A 41 5.27 -8.18 -7.40
CA ILE A 41 5.53 -7.50 -8.65
C ILE A 41 5.60 -8.57 -9.75
N ASP A 42 5.06 -8.28 -10.94
CA ASP A 42 5.24 -9.16 -12.10
C ASP A 42 6.74 -9.37 -12.36
N PRO A 43 7.26 -10.61 -12.26
CA PRO A 43 8.67 -10.87 -12.46
C PRO A 43 9.08 -10.93 -13.95
N LEU A 44 8.15 -11.02 -14.90
CA LEU A 44 8.47 -11.17 -16.32
C LEU A 44 9.38 -10.05 -16.85
N PRO A 45 9.17 -8.76 -16.54
CA PRO A 45 10.07 -7.69 -16.97
C PRO A 45 11.49 -7.78 -16.39
N LEU A 46 11.70 -8.62 -15.35
CA LEU A 46 12.98 -8.80 -14.70
C LEU A 46 13.84 -9.89 -15.36
N LEU A 47 13.18 -10.83 -16.07
CA LEU A 47 13.86 -11.99 -16.67
C LEU A 47 14.79 -11.54 -17.80
N GLY A 48 16.01 -12.09 -17.79
CA GLY A 48 17.01 -11.81 -18.80
C GLY A 48 17.75 -10.47 -18.66
N GLN A 49 17.43 -9.68 -17.64
CA GLN A 49 18.11 -8.40 -17.37
C GLN A 49 19.27 -8.57 -16.39
N ARG A 50 20.43 -7.94 -16.66
CA ARG A 50 21.60 -7.97 -15.78
C ARG A 50 21.43 -7.11 -14.53
N SER A 51 20.63 -6.05 -14.62
CA SER A 51 20.34 -5.12 -13.52
C SER A 51 18.98 -4.51 -13.73
N VAL A 52 18.15 -4.45 -12.70
CA VAL A 52 16.80 -3.90 -12.76
C VAL A 52 16.55 -2.98 -11.58
N ASP A 53 16.09 -1.75 -11.86
CA ASP A 53 15.49 -0.90 -10.84
C ASP A 53 14.02 -1.31 -10.62
N VAL A 54 13.81 -2.15 -9.60
CA VAL A 54 12.48 -2.66 -9.23
C VAL A 54 11.53 -1.52 -8.88
N LEU A 55 12.01 -0.45 -8.23
CA LEU A 55 11.16 0.68 -7.86
C LEU A 55 10.77 1.53 -9.07
N ALA A 56 11.63 1.58 -10.11
CA ALA A 56 11.26 2.20 -11.38
C ALA A 56 10.12 1.44 -12.07
N LEU A 57 10.13 0.10 -12.03
CA LEU A 57 9.02 -0.70 -12.55
C LEU A 57 7.73 -0.44 -11.77
N VAL A 58 7.79 -0.36 -10.45
CA VAL A 58 6.63 -0.02 -9.62
C VAL A 58 6.07 1.34 -10.04
N ARG A 59 6.91 2.38 -10.15
CA ARG A 59 6.48 3.74 -10.51
C ARG A 59 5.82 3.86 -11.88
N ARG A 60 6.15 2.96 -12.83
CA ARG A 60 5.61 2.95 -14.21
C ARG A 60 4.23 2.31 -14.31
N GLN A 61 3.78 1.59 -13.31
CA GLN A 61 2.45 0.99 -13.32
C GLN A 61 1.37 2.07 -13.36
N ALA A 62 0.24 1.74 -14.02
CA ALA A 62 -0.91 2.62 -14.07
C ALA A 62 -1.59 2.72 -12.70
N THR A 63 -1.99 3.93 -12.32
CA THR A 63 -2.81 4.18 -11.14
C THR A 63 -4.24 3.73 -11.40
N ALA A 64 -4.76 2.85 -10.56
CA ALA A 64 -6.13 2.35 -10.65
C ALA A 64 -7.06 2.98 -9.60
N LEU A 65 -6.53 3.29 -8.43
CA LEU A 65 -7.24 4.03 -7.39
C LEU A 65 -6.27 4.86 -6.55
N THR A 66 -6.80 5.85 -5.87
CA THR A 66 -6.04 6.68 -4.93
C THR A 66 -6.71 6.73 -3.58
N VAL A 67 -5.89 6.80 -2.54
CA VAL A 67 -6.33 6.92 -1.16
C VAL A 67 -5.66 8.13 -0.56
N VAL A 68 -6.42 8.93 0.19
CA VAL A 68 -5.85 9.95 1.07
C VAL A 68 -5.90 9.43 2.50
N LEU A 69 -4.77 9.46 3.16
CA LEU A 69 -4.66 9.03 4.54
C LEU A 69 -4.02 10.11 5.42
N ARG A 70 -4.53 10.23 6.64
CA ARG A 70 -3.92 11.06 7.68
C ARG A 70 -2.94 10.21 8.48
N ALA A 71 -1.70 10.67 8.62
CA ALA A 71 -0.68 9.97 9.38
C ALA A 71 0.17 10.99 10.15
N ALA A 72 0.13 10.90 11.46
CA ALA A 72 0.92 11.76 12.35
C ALA A 72 2.43 11.46 12.30
N LYS A 73 2.80 10.29 11.81
CA LYS A 73 4.19 9.86 11.62
C LYS A 73 4.41 9.43 10.17
N LYS A 74 5.64 9.55 9.70
CA LYS A 74 6.04 9.03 8.40
C LYS A 74 5.81 7.52 8.35
N PRO A 75 5.02 6.99 7.40
CA PRO A 75 4.81 5.57 7.23
C PRO A 75 6.13 4.83 6.97
N ASP A 76 6.26 3.62 7.52
CA ASP A 76 7.44 2.77 7.35
C ASP A 76 7.74 2.48 5.87
N PHE A 77 6.70 2.26 5.08
CA PHE A 77 6.81 2.07 3.64
C PHE A 77 7.55 3.23 2.95
N VAL A 78 7.22 4.48 3.29
CA VAL A 78 7.87 5.67 2.75
C VAL A 78 9.33 5.79 3.23
N ALA A 79 9.61 5.37 4.46
CA ALA A 79 10.97 5.35 4.99
C ALA A 79 11.85 4.32 4.26
N ARG A 80 11.27 3.16 3.95
CA ARG A 80 11.93 2.03 3.28
C ARG A 80 12.11 2.26 1.78
N TYR A 81 11.13 2.88 1.13
CA TYR A 81 11.12 3.10 -0.32
C TYR A 81 11.02 4.60 -0.65
N PRO A 82 12.00 5.43 -0.27
CA PRO A 82 11.93 6.88 -0.46
C PRO A 82 11.82 7.30 -1.92
N ALA A 83 12.27 6.46 -2.86
CA ALA A 83 12.12 6.69 -4.29
C ALA A 83 10.66 6.68 -4.77
N LEU A 84 9.72 6.14 -3.98
CA LEU A 84 8.29 6.18 -4.27
C LEU A 84 7.60 7.41 -3.64
N ALA A 85 8.31 8.23 -2.87
CA ALA A 85 7.77 9.40 -2.19
C ALA A 85 8.05 10.69 -2.96
N ARG A 86 7.13 11.65 -2.84
CA ARG A 86 7.21 13.00 -3.39
C ARG A 86 6.82 14.03 -2.33
N GLY A 87 7.41 15.22 -2.42
CA GLY A 87 7.17 16.31 -1.47
C GLY A 87 7.98 16.16 -0.17
N GLU A 88 7.74 17.08 0.76
CA GLU A 88 8.49 17.15 2.02
C GLU A 88 7.89 16.21 3.08
N ALA A 89 8.42 15.00 3.17
CA ALA A 89 7.96 14.00 4.13
C ALA A 89 8.03 14.48 5.60
N ALA A 90 8.93 15.40 5.93
CA ALA A 90 9.08 15.95 7.28
C ALA A 90 7.90 16.86 7.70
N LYS A 91 7.20 17.47 6.73
CA LYS A 91 6.03 18.35 6.96
C LYS A 91 4.71 17.63 6.71
N ALA A 92 4.74 16.36 6.34
CA ALA A 92 3.54 15.62 5.99
C ALA A 92 2.64 15.41 7.21
N ALA A 93 1.39 15.84 7.12
CA ALA A 93 0.30 15.49 8.04
C ALA A 93 -0.54 14.32 7.51
N GLY A 94 -0.28 13.94 6.27
CA GLY A 94 -0.88 12.78 5.61
C GLY A 94 -0.31 12.58 4.22
N TRP A 95 -0.91 11.63 3.49
CA TRP A 95 -0.40 11.18 2.22
C TRP A 95 -1.51 10.94 1.21
N TYR A 96 -1.27 11.34 -0.03
CA TYR A 96 -2.02 10.92 -1.20
C TYR A 96 -1.27 9.75 -1.82
N VAL A 97 -1.89 8.57 -1.79
CA VAL A 97 -1.27 7.30 -2.19
C VAL A 97 -1.96 6.74 -3.41
N GLU A 98 -1.18 6.51 -4.45
CA GLU A 98 -1.65 5.91 -5.68
C GLU A 98 -1.41 4.40 -5.65
N PHE A 99 -2.43 3.62 -6.03
CA PHE A 99 -2.39 2.16 -6.07
C PHE A 99 -2.60 1.63 -7.48
N SER A 100 -1.91 0.54 -7.82
CA SER A 100 -2.23 -0.26 -9.01
C SER A 100 -3.52 -1.06 -8.80
N TRP A 101 -4.03 -1.67 -9.87
CA TRP A 101 -5.17 -2.58 -9.80
C TRP A 101 -4.92 -3.85 -8.95
N GLN A 102 -3.67 -4.17 -8.67
CA GLN A 102 -3.27 -5.27 -7.79
C GLN A 102 -3.20 -4.84 -6.31
N GLY A 103 -3.32 -3.55 -6.01
CA GLY A 103 -3.18 -3.00 -4.67
C GLY A 103 -1.75 -2.63 -4.29
N MET A 104 -0.81 -2.60 -5.25
CA MET A 104 0.56 -2.12 -5.05
C MET A 104 0.56 -0.62 -4.83
N PRO A 105 1.10 -0.09 -3.72
CA PRO A 105 1.31 1.34 -3.55
C PRO A 105 2.45 1.82 -4.45
N LEU A 106 2.12 2.71 -5.40
CA LEU A 106 3.00 3.13 -6.48
C LEU A 106 3.75 4.42 -6.17
N ARG A 107 3.03 5.41 -5.66
CA ARG A 107 3.52 6.77 -5.40
C ARG A 107 2.86 7.33 -4.17
N TRP A 108 3.65 8.04 -3.37
CA TRP A 108 3.24 8.67 -2.12
C TRP A 108 3.53 10.16 -2.18
N THR A 109 2.50 11.00 -2.24
CA THR A 109 2.66 12.45 -2.22
C THR A 109 2.35 12.99 -0.85
N ALA A 110 3.31 13.69 -0.24
CA ALA A 110 3.14 14.30 1.08
C ALA A 110 2.08 15.40 1.02
N LEU A 111 1.19 15.44 2.01
CA LEU A 111 0.17 16.46 2.20
C LEU A 111 0.40 17.19 3.52
N GLU A 112 0.47 18.52 3.48
CA GLU A 112 0.61 19.36 4.67
C GLU A 112 -0.70 19.47 5.46
N ALA A 113 -0.63 19.90 6.72
CA ALA A 113 -1.74 19.93 7.65
C ALA A 113 -3.00 20.69 7.17
N GLY A 114 -2.82 21.74 6.38
CA GLY A 114 -3.92 22.57 5.80
C GLY A 114 -4.49 22.03 4.49
N ASN A 115 -4.03 20.90 3.99
CA ASN A 115 -4.48 20.41 2.69
C ASN A 115 -5.96 19.97 2.74
N PRO A 116 -6.84 20.52 1.86
CA PRO A 116 -8.29 20.25 1.89
C PRO A 116 -8.65 18.79 1.54
N ARG A 117 -7.73 18.02 0.97
CA ARG A 117 -7.94 16.59 0.67
C ARG A 117 -7.81 15.71 1.90
N LEU A 118 -7.15 16.18 2.98
CA LEU A 118 -6.95 15.38 4.18
C LEU A 118 -8.28 15.09 4.88
N PRO A 119 -8.60 13.81 5.16
CA PRO A 119 -9.76 13.48 5.99
C PRO A 119 -9.53 13.99 7.42
N ALA A 120 -10.60 14.23 8.16
CA ALA A 120 -10.51 14.64 9.56
C ALA A 120 -9.73 13.61 10.38
N GLN A 121 -9.95 12.32 10.09
CA GLN A 121 -9.23 11.20 10.71
C GLN A 121 -9.19 10.00 9.76
N GLY A 122 -8.28 9.06 9.99
CA GLY A 122 -8.18 7.81 9.24
C GLY A 122 -7.80 8.03 7.77
N TRP A 123 -8.55 7.41 6.89
CA TRP A 123 -8.30 7.44 5.46
C TRP A 123 -9.59 7.31 4.64
N GLN A 124 -9.52 7.69 3.36
CA GLN A 124 -10.63 7.59 2.42
C GLN A 124 -10.13 7.35 1.00
N ILE A 125 -10.96 6.74 0.16
CA ILE A 125 -10.73 6.70 -1.29
C ILE A 125 -10.94 8.12 -1.83
N ALA A 126 -9.98 8.60 -2.62
CA ALA A 126 -10.08 9.90 -3.27
C ALA A 126 -10.55 9.77 -4.72
N GLU A 127 -9.96 8.86 -5.48
CA GLU A 127 -10.24 8.69 -6.89
C GLU A 127 -10.21 7.21 -7.27
N VAL A 128 -11.01 6.85 -8.27
CA VAL A 128 -11.06 5.50 -8.85
C VAL A 128 -11.07 5.63 -10.37
N ASP A 129 -10.12 4.98 -11.03
CA ASP A 129 -10.18 4.82 -12.47
C ASP A 129 -11.37 3.93 -12.84
N ILE A 130 -12.36 4.53 -13.51
CA ILE A 130 -13.60 3.86 -13.88
C ILE A 130 -13.36 2.65 -14.79
N THR A 131 -12.30 2.69 -15.61
CA THR A 131 -11.96 1.61 -16.52
C THR A 131 -11.41 0.39 -15.79
N GLN A 132 -10.78 0.60 -14.62
CA GLN A 132 -10.23 -0.44 -13.77
C GLN A 132 -11.22 -0.95 -12.71
N ARG A 133 -12.35 -0.27 -12.52
CA ARG A 133 -13.34 -0.58 -11.47
C ARG A 133 -13.72 -2.06 -11.40
N PRO A 134 -14.03 -2.78 -12.51
CA PRO A 134 -14.37 -4.19 -12.45
C PRO A 134 -13.24 -5.06 -11.88
N LEU A 135 -11.99 -4.74 -12.21
CA LEU A 135 -10.80 -5.44 -11.67
C LEU A 135 -10.62 -5.15 -10.19
N LEU A 136 -10.82 -3.89 -9.77
CA LEU A 136 -10.71 -3.48 -8.37
C LEU A 136 -11.75 -4.19 -7.49
N ILE A 137 -12.99 -4.36 -7.96
CA ILE A 137 -14.04 -5.12 -7.27
C ILE A 137 -13.63 -6.59 -7.20
N ARG A 138 -13.27 -7.20 -8.33
CA ARG A 138 -12.84 -8.61 -8.39
C ARG A 138 -11.68 -8.91 -7.46
N ARG A 139 -10.76 -7.94 -7.28
CA ARG A 139 -9.60 -8.02 -6.38
C ARG A 139 -9.93 -7.64 -4.93
N LYS A 140 -11.16 -7.29 -4.64
CA LYS A 140 -11.61 -6.80 -3.32
C LYS A 140 -10.85 -5.56 -2.83
N LEU A 141 -10.34 -4.75 -3.75
CA LEU A 141 -9.83 -3.40 -3.46
C LEU A 141 -11.00 -2.42 -3.31
N LEU A 142 -12.08 -2.64 -4.05
CA LEU A 142 -13.38 -2.01 -3.85
C LEU A 142 -14.40 -3.06 -3.41
N ALA A 143 -15.39 -2.63 -2.64
CA ALA A 143 -16.57 -3.41 -2.35
C ALA A 143 -17.45 -3.56 -3.62
N ASP A 144 -18.46 -4.44 -3.57
CA ASP A 144 -19.32 -4.75 -4.72
C ASP A 144 -20.07 -3.52 -5.26
N ASP A 145 -20.32 -2.50 -4.42
CA ASP A 145 -20.91 -1.22 -4.84
C ASP A 145 -19.95 -0.36 -5.69
N GLY A 146 -18.68 -0.74 -5.81
CA GLY A 146 -17.65 -0.05 -6.57
C GLY A 146 -17.27 1.34 -6.03
N ARG A 147 -17.66 1.67 -4.80
CA ARG A 147 -17.46 2.98 -4.16
C ARG A 147 -16.76 2.88 -2.81
N LYS A 148 -17.10 1.89 -2.02
CA LYS A 148 -16.51 1.66 -0.69
C LYS A 148 -15.23 0.87 -0.79
N PRO A 149 -14.33 1.01 0.21
CA PRO A 149 -13.16 0.15 0.31
C PRO A 149 -13.58 -1.32 0.42
N GLY A 150 -12.89 -2.17 -0.32
CA GLY A 150 -12.98 -3.62 -0.16
C GLY A 150 -12.04 -4.14 0.93
N GLU A 151 -12.14 -5.43 1.23
CA GLU A 151 -11.35 -6.08 2.28
C GLU A 151 -9.84 -5.95 2.05
N LEU A 152 -9.37 -6.20 0.81
CA LEU A 152 -7.94 -6.15 0.51
C LEU A 152 -7.37 -4.74 0.65
N LEU A 153 -8.11 -3.70 0.21
CA LEU A 153 -7.66 -2.33 0.38
C LEU A 153 -7.60 -1.95 1.85
N THR A 154 -8.62 -2.29 2.62
CA THR A 154 -8.68 -2.03 4.07
C THR A 154 -7.52 -2.71 4.80
N HIS A 155 -7.24 -3.95 4.45
CA HIS A 155 -6.12 -4.73 4.96
C HIS A 155 -4.78 -4.06 4.63
N ASN A 156 -4.51 -3.78 3.36
CA ASN A 156 -3.26 -3.16 2.92
C ASN A 156 -3.02 -1.80 3.57
N VAL A 157 -4.05 -0.94 3.63
CA VAL A 157 -3.94 0.37 4.29
C VAL A 157 -3.70 0.20 5.79
N GLY A 158 -4.34 -0.76 6.44
CA GLY A 158 -4.10 -1.09 7.84
C GLY A 158 -2.64 -1.48 8.12
N ILE A 159 -2.04 -2.30 7.27
CA ILE A 159 -0.62 -2.68 7.37
C ILE A 159 0.29 -1.46 7.11
N LEU A 160 0.03 -0.69 6.05
CA LEU A 160 0.82 0.49 5.68
C LEU A 160 0.84 1.58 6.77
N LEU A 161 -0.24 1.67 7.57
CA LEU A 161 -0.35 2.58 8.70
C LEU A 161 0.22 2.00 10.00
N SER A 162 0.54 0.71 10.03
CA SER A 162 1.11 0.08 11.21
C SER A 162 2.53 0.60 11.46
N THR A 163 2.83 0.90 12.72
CA THR A 163 4.17 1.35 13.13
C THR A 163 4.86 0.26 13.94
N ALA A 164 6.15 0.04 13.70
CA ALA A 164 6.99 -0.67 14.65
C ALA A 164 6.98 0.12 15.98
N ARG A 165 6.76 -0.57 17.08
CA ARG A 165 6.92 -0.01 18.43
C ARG A 165 8.38 -0.07 18.84
#